data_da7f2865e6949094f1c0240894129a4a
#
_entry.id   da7f2865e6949094f1c0240894129a4a
#
_cell.length_a   1.000
_cell.length_b   1.000
_cell.length_c   1.000
_cell.angle_alpha   90.00
_cell.angle_beta   90.00
_cell.angle_gamma   90.00
#
_symmetry.space_group_name_H-M   'P 1'
#
loop_
_entity.id
_entity.type
_entity.pdbx_description
1 polymer ?
#
loop_
_entity_poly.entity_id
_entity_poly.type
_entity_poly.pdbx_seq_one_letter_code
_entity_poly.pdbx_strand_id
1 'polypeptide(L)'
;MNIEETKKITLSLIDTFNKASHIALSLREEGLKKEIKPDNTPVTNGDIEVNKILTKKISEITPNIIIVSEENAAHKNDKNLENFWLIDPIDGTRDYINNRDEFTLNAALIINKKPVIGIITVPAKKRVFYSYGMSNSYELINGHEISLIDKKKNYEKFKAVSYSNELKPEILEIHKKYNITSHQ
;
A
#
# COMPACT_ATOMS: atom_id res chain seq x y z
N MET A 1 3.64 21.63 -4.33
CA MET A 1 2.52 21.24 -3.43
C MET A 1 2.96 21.49 -1.99
N ASN A 2 2.19 22.25 -1.23
CA ASN A 2 2.50 22.54 0.17
C ASN A 2 1.91 21.46 1.11
N ILE A 3 2.22 21.55 2.43
CA ILE A 3 1.82 20.53 3.40
C ILE A 3 0.30 20.50 3.63
N GLU A 4 -0.37 21.64 3.57
CA GLU A 4 -1.83 21.73 3.76
C GLU A 4 -2.57 21.11 2.58
N GLU A 5 -2.06 21.29 1.36
CA GLU A 5 -2.60 20.65 0.16
C GLU A 5 -2.43 19.13 0.23
N THR A 6 -1.24 18.65 0.60
CA THR A 6 -1.00 17.19 0.74
C THR A 6 -1.88 16.60 1.83
N LYS A 7 -2.05 17.27 2.97
CA LYS A 7 -2.95 16.87 4.05
C LYS A 7 -4.39 16.74 3.55
N LYS A 8 -4.90 17.80 2.90
CA LYS A 8 -6.27 17.82 2.38
C LYS A 8 -6.53 16.67 1.39
N ILE A 9 -5.61 16.45 0.46
CA ILE A 9 -5.68 15.35 -0.51
C ILE A 9 -5.70 14.01 0.23
N THR A 10 -4.76 13.78 1.15
CA THR A 10 -4.65 12.53 1.90
C THR A 10 -5.95 12.21 2.63
N LEU A 11 -6.45 13.16 3.42
CA LEU A 11 -7.67 12.96 4.22
C LEU A 11 -8.90 12.72 3.35
N SER A 12 -8.99 13.37 2.17
CA SER A 12 -10.09 13.15 1.23
C SER A 12 -10.09 11.76 0.57
N LEU A 13 -8.97 11.04 0.63
CA LEU A 13 -8.84 9.68 0.06
C LEU A 13 -9.15 8.58 1.08
N ILE A 14 -9.07 8.82 2.39
CA ILE A 14 -9.24 7.79 3.43
C ILE A 14 -10.57 7.06 3.29
N ASP A 15 -11.68 7.78 3.10
CA ASP A 15 -13.00 7.16 2.92
C ASP A 15 -13.07 6.31 1.65
N THR A 16 -12.37 6.71 0.59
CA THR A 16 -12.32 5.93 -0.65
C THR A 16 -11.54 4.64 -0.45
N PHE A 17 -10.42 4.68 0.27
CA PHE A 17 -9.65 3.48 0.63
C PHE A 17 -10.45 2.54 1.53
N ASN A 18 -11.21 3.06 2.49
CA ASN A 18 -12.11 2.25 3.32
C ASN A 18 -13.20 1.57 2.47
N LYS A 19 -13.84 2.31 1.55
CA LYS A 19 -14.82 1.73 0.62
C LYS A 19 -14.20 0.65 -0.28
N ALA A 20 -13.03 0.91 -0.84
CA ALA A 20 -12.29 -0.05 -1.66
C ALA A 20 -11.93 -1.31 -0.86
N SER A 21 -11.53 -1.16 0.42
CA SER A 21 -11.27 -2.27 1.34
C SER A 21 -12.51 -3.15 1.56
N HIS A 22 -13.68 -2.54 1.78
CA HIS A 22 -14.93 -3.29 1.91
C HIS A 22 -15.28 -4.05 0.63
N ILE A 23 -15.12 -3.42 -0.54
CA ILE A 23 -15.37 -4.08 -1.83
C ILE A 23 -14.40 -5.25 -2.03
N ALA A 24 -13.11 -5.08 -1.72
CA ALA A 24 -12.13 -6.17 -1.81
C ALA A 24 -12.54 -7.36 -0.93
N LEU A 25 -12.95 -7.13 0.31
CA LEU A 25 -13.38 -8.19 1.21
C LEU A 25 -14.67 -8.87 0.74
N SER A 26 -15.69 -8.11 0.31
CA SER A 26 -16.95 -8.68 -0.24
C SER A 26 -16.69 -9.56 -1.46
N LEU A 27 -15.90 -9.08 -2.42
CA LEU A 27 -15.57 -9.87 -3.61
C LEU A 27 -14.81 -11.16 -3.27
N ARG A 28 -13.96 -11.12 -2.24
CA ARG A 28 -13.26 -12.32 -1.73
C ARG A 28 -14.25 -13.33 -1.15
N GLU A 29 -15.23 -12.88 -0.38
CA GLU A 29 -16.28 -13.72 0.21
C GLU A 29 -17.24 -14.30 -0.85
N GLU A 30 -17.59 -13.52 -1.87
CA GLU A 30 -18.47 -13.94 -2.96
C GLU A 30 -17.80 -14.92 -3.94
N GLY A 31 -16.48 -15.01 -3.94
CA GLY A 31 -15.68 -15.85 -4.83
C GLY A 31 -14.99 -15.06 -5.94
N LEU A 32 -13.67 -15.13 -5.97
CA LEU A 32 -12.85 -14.38 -6.90
C LEU A 32 -12.83 -14.99 -8.30
N LYS A 33 -12.96 -14.15 -9.32
CA LYS A 33 -12.61 -14.46 -10.71
C LYS A 33 -11.13 -14.17 -10.87
N LYS A 34 -10.36 -15.18 -11.33
CA LYS A 34 -8.90 -15.13 -11.42
C LYS A 34 -8.45 -15.22 -12.86
N GLU A 35 -7.48 -14.41 -13.22
CA GLU A 35 -6.78 -14.44 -14.50
C GLU A 35 -5.28 -14.44 -14.26
N ILE A 36 -4.50 -14.93 -15.22
CA ILE A 36 -3.04 -14.89 -15.16
C ILE A 36 -2.55 -13.88 -16.18
N LYS A 37 -1.79 -12.88 -15.72
CA LYS A 37 -1.16 -11.89 -16.59
C LYS A 37 -0.04 -12.52 -17.45
N PRO A 38 0.40 -11.86 -18.55
CA PRO A 38 1.50 -12.36 -19.38
C PRO A 38 2.82 -12.58 -18.64
N ASP A 39 3.04 -11.90 -17.52
CA ASP A 39 4.21 -12.04 -16.65
C ASP A 39 4.08 -13.16 -15.60
N ASN A 40 3.04 -14.02 -15.72
CA ASN A 40 2.70 -15.10 -14.81
C ASN A 40 2.28 -14.65 -13.39
N THR A 41 1.92 -13.39 -13.18
CA THR A 41 1.31 -12.93 -11.94
C THR A 41 -0.21 -13.05 -11.99
N PRO A 42 -0.87 -13.41 -10.89
CA PRO A 42 -2.32 -13.46 -10.83
C PRO A 42 -2.93 -12.06 -10.74
N VAL A 43 -4.11 -11.89 -11.32
CA VAL A 43 -5.00 -10.75 -11.13
C VAL A 43 -6.41 -11.26 -10.87
N THR A 44 -7.17 -10.54 -10.07
CA THR A 44 -8.57 -10.88 -9.77
C THR A 44 -9.52 -9.73 -10.11
N ASN A 45 -10.82 -10.03 -10.12
CA ASN A 45 -11.83 -8.98 -10.19
C ASN A 45 -11.74 -8.00 -9.00
N GLY A 46 -11.17 -8.42 -7.86
CA GLY A 46 -10.86 -7.54 -6.74
C GLY A 46 -9.83 -6.46 -7.10
N ASP A 47 -8.70 -6.85 -7.69
CA ASP A 47 -7.65 -5.93 -8.16
C ASP A 47 -8.23 -4.89 -9.14
N ILE A 48 -9.03 -5.37 -10.10
CA ILE A 48 -9.62 -4.52 -11.14
C ILE A 48 -10.63 -3.51 -10.53
N GLU A 49 -11.53 -3.94 -9.66
CA GLU A 49 -12.56 -3.06 -9.09
C GLU A 49 -11.96 -2.07 -8.09
N VAL A 50 -11.01 -2.51 -7.25
CA VAL A 50 -10.26 -1.61 -6.36
C VAL A 50 -9.51 -0.57 -7.18
N ASN A 51 -8.79 -0.98 -8.23
CA ASN A 51 -8.09 -0.07 -9.13
C ASN A 51 -9.02 1.00 -9.68
N LYS A 52 -10.19 0.61 -10.19
CA LYS A 52 -11.19 1.53 -10.75
C LYS A 52 -11.69 2.55 -9.72
N ILE A 53 -11.97 2.12 -8.49
CA ILE A 53 -12.42 3.00 -7.41
C ILE A 53 -11.35 4.03 -7.05
N LEU A 54 -10.11 3.57 -6.84
CA LEU A 54 -9.00 4.43 -6.43
C LEU A 54 -8.60 5.41 -7.54
N THR A 55 -8.40 4.93 -8.76
CA THR A 55 -7.99 5.77 -9.90
C THR A 55 -9.03 6.82 -10.24
N LYS A 56 -10.32 6.48 -10.19
CA LYS A 56 -11.41 7.45 -10.41
C LYS A 56 -11.32 8.59 -9.41
N LYS A 57 -11.25 8.28 -8.11
CA LYS A 57 -11.22 9.31 -7.06
C LYS A 57 -9.97 10.15 -7.11
N ILE A 58 -8.82 9.55 -7.35
CA ILE A 58 -7.54 10.25 -7.48
C ILE A 58 -7.57 11.21 -8.67
N SER A 59 -8.10 10.78 -9.83
CA SER A 59 -8.26 11.65 -11.01
C SER A 59 -9.21 12.83 -10.77
N GLU A 60 -10.26 12.65 -9.98
CA GLU A 60 -11.17 13.74 -9.59
C GLU A 60 -10.48 14.80 -8.72
N ILE A 61 -9.59 14.37 -7.80
CA ILE A 61 -8.92 15.27 -6.85
C ILE A 61 -7.69 15.93 -7.48
N THR A 62 -6.96 15.19 -8.31
CA THR A 62 -5.69 15.62 -8.92
C THR A 62 -5.69 15.35 -10.43
N PRO A 63 -6.56 16.02 -11.23
CA PRO A 63 -6.78 15.68 -12.65
C PRO A 63 -5.54 15.85 -13.53
N ASN A 64 -4.58 16.67 -13.11
CA ASN A 64 -3.37 16.98 -13.88
C ASN A 64 -2.17 16.09 -13.49
N ILE A 65 -2.36 15.12 -12.58
CA ILE A 65 -1.28 14.22 -12.14
C ILE A 65 -1.51 12.83 -12.75
N ILE A 66 -0.49 12.33 -13.45
CA ILE A 66 -0.51 11.03 -14.09
C ILE A 66 -0.68 9.92 -13.01
N ILE A 67 -1.44 8.89 -13.34
CA ILE A 67 -1.59 7.71 -12.49
C ILE A 67 -0.86 6.53 -13.13
N VAL A 68 0.08 5.96 -12.40
CA VAL A 68 0.74 4.68 -12.69
C VAL A 68 0.16 3.65 -11.76
N SER A 69 -0.51 2.65 -12.30
CA SER A 69 -1.10 1.57 -11.52
C SER A 69 -0.55 0.21 -11.96
N GLU A 70 -0.47 -0.74 -11.05
CA GLU A 70 -0.10 -2.12 -11.37
C GLU A 70 -1.08 -2.74 -12.37
N GLU A 71 -2.36 -2.39 -12.32
CA GLU A 71 -3.40 -2.93 -13.20
C GLU A 71 -3.57 -2.14 -14.50
N ASN A 72 -2.78 -1.10 -14.72
CA ASN A 72 -2.80 -0.33 -15.97
C ASN A 72 -1.42 -0.30 -16.61
N ALA A 73 -1.31 -0.77 -17.85
CA ALA A 73 -0.05 -0.76 -18.61
C ALA A 73 0.42 0.65 -18.99
N ALA A 74 -0.47 1.65 -18.97
CA ALA A 74 -0.11 3.03 -19.29
C ALA A 74 0.96 3.56 -18.31
N HIS A 75 1.99 4.18 -18.86
CA HIS A 75 3.08 4.82 -18.12
C HIS A 75 4.00 3.91 -17.27
N LYS A 76 3.79 2.59 -17.21
CA LYS A 76 4.66 1.69 -16.44
C LYS A 76 6.15 1.75 -16.87
N ASN A 77 6.41 2.03 -18.13
CA ASN A 77 7.76 2.08 -18.70
C ASN A 77 8.31 3.51 -18.85
N ASP A 78 7.58 4.53 -18.39
CA ASP A 78 8.02 5.92 -18.50
C ASP A 78 8.99 6.25 -17.36
N LYS A 79 10.31 6.19 -17.69
CA LYS A 79 11.39 6.45 -16.73
C LYS A 79 11.56 7.93 -16.36
N ASN A 80 10.88 8.84 -17.04
CA ASN A 80 11.06 10.28 -16.89
C ASN A 80 9.95 10.96 -16.07
N LEU A 81 9.03 10.21 -15.50
CA LEU A 81 7.99 10.76 -14.65
C LEU A 81 8.58 11.39 -13.38
N GLU A 82 8.22 12.64 -13.13
CA GLU A 82 8.63 13.38 -11.93
C GLU A 82 7.48 13.56 -10.94
N ASN A 83 6.26 13.68 -11.49
CA ASN A 83 5.04 13.90 -10.72
C ASN A 83 3.98 12.88 -11.14
N PHE A 84 3.65 11.96 -10.27
CA PHE A 84 2.69 10.90 -10.56
C PHE A 84 2.15 10.24 -9.29
N TRP A 85 1.00 9.62 -9.39
CA TRP A 85 0.52 8.65 -8.42
C TRP A 85 1.04 7.26 -8.79
N LEU A 86 1.50 6.52 -7.79
CA LEU A 86 1.80 5.11 -7.88
C LEU A 86 0.76 4.35 -7.08
N ILE A 87 0.07 3.40 -7.71
CA ILE A 87 -1.02 2.63 -7.09
C ILE A 87 -0.75 1.14 -7.26
N ASP A 88 -0.83 0.42 -6.14
CA ASP A 88 -0.97 -1.02 -6.11
C ASP A 88 -2.32 -1.34 -5.47
N PRO A 89 -3.32 -1.75 -6.25
CA PRO A 89 -4.69 -1.93 -5.77
C PRO A 89 -4.80 -3.02 -4.72
N ILE A 90 -4.12 -4.16 -4.91
CA ILE A 90 -4.05 -5.26 -3.95
C ILE A 90 -2.64 -5.83 -3.95
N ASP A 91 -1.79 -5.29 -3.08
CA ASP A 91 -0.48 -5.87 -2.79
C ASP A 91 -0.68 -7.12 -1.92
N GLY A 92 -0.10 -8.24 -2.36
CA GLY A 92 -0.35 -9.55 -1.78
C GLY A 92 -1.51 -10.30 -2.44
N THR A 93 -1.71 -10.16 -3.76
CA THR A 93 -2.78 -10.83 -4.53
C THR A 93 -2.82 -12.34 -4.29
N ARG A 94 -1.68 -13.00 -4.09
CA ARG A 94 -1.63 -14.43 -3.78
C ARG A 94 -2.26 -14.76 -2.43
N ASP A 95 -2.01 -13.96 -1.41
CA ASP A 95 -2.58 -14.13 -0.08
C ASP A 95 -4.07 -13.79 -0.10
N TYR A 96 -4.46 -12.75 -0.82
CA TYR A 96 -5.84 -12.39 -1.07
C TYR A 96 -6.62 -13.54 -1.74
N ILE A 97 -6.06 -14.19 -2.78
CA ILE A 97 -6.64 -15.35 -3.46
C ILE A 97 -6.77 -16.57 -2.54
N ASN A 98 -5.81 -16.77 -1.63
CA ASN A 98 -5.78 -17.89 -0.71
C ASN A 98 -6.55 -17.63 0.60
N ASN A 99 -7.38 -16.59 0.61
CA ASN A 99 -8.20 -16.18 1.76
C ASN A 99 -7.39 -15.89 3.01
N ARG A 100 -6.18 -15.33 2.83
CA ARG A 100 -5.31 -14.86 3.91
C ARG A 100 -5.52 -13.35 4.11
N ASP A 101 -5.15 -12.86 5.28
CA ASP A 101 -5.36 -11.47 5.67
C ASP A 101 -4.16 -10.55 5.37
N GLU A 102 -3.08 -11.13 4.83
CA GLU A 102 -1.81 -10.46 4.54
C GLU A 102 -1.84 -9.81 3.15
N PHE A 103 -2.75 -8.88 2.94
CA PHE A 103 -2.80 -8.04 1.74
C PHE A 103 -3.14 -6.60 2.10
N THR A 104 -2.72 -5.67 1.25
CA THR A 104 -2.91 -4.23 1.44
C THR A 104 -3.37 -3.54 0.16
N LEU A 105 -3.97 -2.34 0.30
CA LEU A 105 -4.25 -1.42 -0.79
C LEU A 105 -3.31 -0.22 -0.62
N ASN A 106 -2.54 0.10 -1.65
CA ASN A 106 -1.47 1.07 -1.56
C ASN A 106 -1.60 2.19 -2.59
N ALA A 107 -1.33 3.43 -2.16
CA ALA A 107 -1.08 4.53 -3.07
C ALA A 107 -0.02 5.49 -2.52
N ALA A 108 0.78 6.07 -3.42
CA ALA A 108 1.73 7.11 -3.10
C ALA A 108 1.67 8.23 -4.14
N LEU A 109 1.73 9.48 -3.69
CA LEU A 109 1.94 10.64 -4.57
C LEU A 109 3.42 11.00 -4.56
N ILE A 110 4.00 11.01 -5.74
CA ILE A 110 5.38 11.41 -5.99
C ILE A 110 5.36 12.80 -6.64
N ILE A 111 6.13 13.74 -6.08
CA ILE A 111 6.35 15.07 -6.64
C ILE A 111 7.85 15.34 -6.68
N ASN A 112 8.36 15.73 -7.86
CA ASN A 112 9.79 15.91 -8.11
C ASN A 112 10.61 14.67 -7.69
N LYS A 113 10.12 13.48 -8.06
CA LYS A 113 10.72 12.17 -7.73
C LYS A 113 10.81 11.85 -6.23
N LYS A 114 10.06 12.57 -5.38
CA LYS A 114 10.02 12.34 -3.92
C LYS A 114 8.60 11.98 -3.48
N PRO A 115 8.40 10.99 -2.62
CA PRO A 115 7.09 10.69 -2.07
C PRO A 115 6.66 11.81 -1.12
N VAL A 116 5.44 12.33 -1.34
CA VAL A 116 4.84 13.40 -0.52
C VAL A 116 3.54 12.98 0.16
N ILE A 117 2.89 11.94 -0.36
CA ILE A 117 1.75 11.26 0.27
C ILE A 117 1.99 9.76 0.17
N GLY A 118 1.66 9.03 1.25
CA GLY A 118 1.57 7.58 1.27
C GLY A 118 0.30 7.15 1.98
N ILE A 119 -0.42 6.18 1.43
CA ILE A 119 -1.60 5.56 2.04
C ILE A 119 -1.47 4.05 1.87
N ILE A 120 -1.58 3.33 2.98
CA ILE A 120 -1.59 1.87 3.04
C ILE A 120 -2.80 1.46 3.87
N THR A 121 -3.70 0.71 3.29
CA THR A 121 -4.85 0.16 4.02
C THR A 121 -4.67 -1.34 4.19
N VAL A 122 -4.95 -1.84 5.39
CA VAL A 122 -4.98 -3.27 5.73
C VAL A 122 -6.44 -3.69 5.92
N PRO A 123 -7.13 -4.15 4.86
CA PRO A 123 -8.58 -4.34 4.87
C PRO A 123 -9.05 -5.28 5.98
N ALA A 124 -8.44 -6.44 6.10
CA ALA A 124 -8.81 -7.46 7.08
C ALA A 124 -8.66 -7.00 8.55
N LYS A 125 -7.79 -6.00 8.80
CA LYS A 125 -7.53 -5.46 10.15
C LYS A 125 -8.19 -4.10 10.37
N LYS A 126 -8.90 -3.55 9.39
CA LYS A 126 -9.56 -2.23 9.44
C LYS A 126 -8.61 -1.11 9.88
N ARG A 127 -7.38 -1.15 9.36
CA ARG A 127 -6.31 -0.19 9.68
C ARG A 127 -5.94 0.59 8.43
N VAL A 128 -5.73 1.89 8.58
CA VAL A 128 -5.19 2.76 7.53
C VAL A 128 -3.95 3.44 8.07
N PHE A 129 -2.84 3.26 7.39
CA PHE A 129 -1.61 4.01 7.62
C PHE A 129 -1.50 5.08 6.56
N TYR A 130 -1.18 6.29 6.95
CA TYR A 130 -1.00 7.36 5.98
C TYR A 130 0.02 8.39 6.42
N SER A 131 0.59 9.06 5.43
CA SER A 131 1.54 10.15 5.65
C SER A 131 1.29 11.27 4.65
N TYR A 132 1.57 12.51 5.08
CA TYR A 132 1.61 13.68 4.22
C TYR A 132 2.79 14.57 4.62
N GLY A 133 3.62 14.94 3.63
CA GLY A 133 4.90 15.58 3.90
C GLY A 133 5.90 14.63 4.57
N MET A 134 7.05 15.17 4.97
CA MET A 134 8.20 14.38 5.43
C MET A 134 8.11 13.89 6.88
N SER A 135 7.18 14.42 7.68
CA SER A 135 7.19 14.21 9.14
C SER A 135 5.84 13.88 9.76
N ASN A 136 4.80 13.73 8.94
CA ASN A 136 3.44 13.50 9.42
C ASN A 136 2.99 12.11 9.02
N SER A 137 3.08 11.16 9.96
CA SER A 137 2.67 9.76 9.75
C SER A 137 1.69 9.34 10.82
N TYR A 138 0.62 8.71 10.41
CA TYR A 138 -0.51 8.37 11.25
C TYR A 138 -1.02 6.96 10.98
N GLU A 139 -1.66 6.40 11.97
CA GLU A 139 -2.47 5.20 11.88
C GLU A 139 -3.91 5.55 12.28
N LEU A 140 -4.87 5.19 11.44
CA LEU A 140 -6.30 5.23 11.75
C LEU A 140 -6.78 3.81 12.01
N ILE A 141 -7.26 3.55 13.23
CA ILE A 141 -7.82 2.26 13.63
C ILE A 141 -9.11 2.49 14.42
N ASN A 142 -10.19 1.84 14.03
CA ASN A 142 -11.51 1.98 14.68
C ASN A 142 -11.98 3.44 14.84
N GLY A 143 -11.67 4.30 13.87
CA GLY A 143 -11.99 5.72 13.89
C GLY A 143 -11.07 6.59 14.78
N HIS A 144 -10.07 6.01 15.42
CA HIS A 144 -9.09 6.73 16.24
C HIS A 144 -7.79 6.93 15.46
N GLU A 145 -7.35 8.18 15.35
CA GLU A 145 -6.08 8.55 14.76
C GLU A 145 -4.95 8.51 15.80
N ILE A 146 -3.85 7.88 15.45
CA ILE A 146 -2.67 7.77 16.30
C ILE A 146 -1.46 8.31 15.52
N SER A 147 -0.76 9.31 16.07
CA SER A 147 0.51 9.77 15.52
C SER A 147 1.58 8.67 15.66
N LEU A 148 2.33 8.43 14.59
CA LEU A 148 3.43 7.46 14.58
C LEU A 148 4.80 8.11 14.82
N ILE A 149 4.86 9.43 14.84
CA ILE A 149 6.12 10.20 14.93
C ILE A 149 6.77 10.03 16.30
N ASP A 150 5.99 10.00 17.38
CA ASP A 150 6.48 9.94 18.75
C ASP A 150 6.81 8.53 19.26
N LYS A 151 6.63 7.52 18.42
CA LYS A 151 6.99 6.14 18.77
C LYS A 151 8.50 5.88 18.56
N LYS A 152 9.37 6.72 19.15
CA LYS A 152 10.79 6.35 19.33
C LYS A 152 10.86 5.19 20.31
N LYS A 153 10.67 3.97 19.81
CA LYS A 153 11.05 2.78 20.57
C LYS A 153 12.56 2.68 20.51
N ASN A 154 13.24 2.76 21.65
CA ASN A 154 14.60 2.29 21.76
C ASN A 154 14.58 0.79 21.51
N TYR A 155 14.93 0.38 20.29
CA TYR A 155 15.08 -1.02 19.97
C TYR A 155 16.44 -1.48 20.45
N GLU A 156 16.49 -2.14 21.60
CA GLU A 156 17.69 -2.84 22.04
C GLU A 156 18.00 -4.06 21.14
N LYS A 157 17.01 -4.54 20.40
CA LYS A 157 17.12 -5.68 19.49
C LYS A 157 16.33 -5.45 18.22
N PHE A 158 16.96 -5.73 17.09
CA PHE A 158 16.26 -5.73 15.80
C PHE A 158 15.39 -6.97 15.66
N LYS A 159 14.19 -6.78 15.09
CA LYS A 159 13.33 -7.87 14.62
C LYS A 159 13.27 -7.82 13.10
N ALA A 160 13.40 -8.97 12.47
CA ALA A 160 13.20 -9.09 11.03
C ALA A 160 11.77 -9.58 10.74
N VAL A 161 11.23 -9.15 9.60
CA VAL A 161 10.03 -9.73 9.01
C VAL A 161 10.47 -10.56 7.82
N SER A 162 10.03 -11.81 7.75
CA SER A 162 10.37 -12.72 6.66
C SER A 162 9.10 -13.37 6.09
N TYR A 163 9.11 -13.61 4.79
CA TYR A 163 8.02 -14.32 4.10
C TYR A 163 8.05 -15.84 4.34
N SER A 164 9.16 -16.38 4.84
CA SER A 164 9.37 -17.80 5.07
C SER A 164 10.02 -18.05 6.41
N ASN A 165 9.61 -19.11 7.08
CA ASN A 165 10.28 -19.61 8.29
C ASN A 165 11.63 -20.25 7.97
N GLU A 166 11.86 -20.67 6.72
CA GLU A 166 13.14 -21.19 6.24
C GLU A 166 13.92 -20.07 5.57
N LEU A 167 14.91 -19.54 6.26
CA LEU A 167 15.74 -18.44 5.77
C LEU A 167 16.91 -18.98 4.96
N LYS A 168 17.18 -18.34 3.82
CA LYS A 168 18.40 -18.63 3.04
C LYS A 168 19.65 -18.31 3.83
N PRO A 169 20.80 -19.01 3.56
CA PRO A 169 22.06 -18.78 4.26
C PRO A 169 22.51 -17.32 4.29
N GLU A 170 22.34 -16.60 3.18
CA GLU A 170 22.71 -15.18 3.06
C GLU A 170 21.89 -14.28 4.01
N ILE A 171 20.62 -14.61 4.22
CA ILE A 171 19.74 -13.90 5.17
C ILE A 171 20.15 -14.19 6.61
N LEU A 172 20.53 -15.43 6.90
CA LEU A 172 21.05 -15.81 8.23
C LEU A 172 22.37 -15.10 8.57
N GLU A 173 23.24 -14.84 7.60
CA GLU A 173 24.44 -14.04 7.79
C GLU A 173 24.11 -12.58 8.14
N ILE A 174 23.11 -11.99 7.46
CA ILE A 174 22.60 -10.64 7.80
C ILE A 174 22.05 -10.64 9.23
N HIS A 175 21.28 -11.66 9.63
CA HIS A 175 20.75 -11.77 10.98
C HIS A 175 21.89 -11.80 12.03
N LYS A 176 22.94 -12.58 11.79
CA LYS A 176 24.13 -12.62 12.66
C LYS A 176 24.82 -11.25 12.74
N LYS A 177 25.04 -10.61 11.60
CA LYS A 177 25.72 -9.31 11.51
C LYS A 177 25.02 -8.22 12.32
N TYR A 178 23.68 -8.23 12.36
CA TYR A 178 22.85 -7.21 13.02
C TYR A 178 22.23 -7.67 14.33
N ASN A 179 22.67 -8.79 14.89
CA ASN A 179 22.13 -9.38 16.14
C ASN A 179 20.59 -9.54 16.11
N ILE A 180 20.05 -9.97 14.97
CA ILE A 180 18.62 -10.23 14.84
C ILE A 180 18.32 -11.57 15.51
N THR A 181 17.54 -11.53 16.59
CA THR A 181 17.28 -12.70 17.44
C THR A 181 15.92 -13.35 17.17
N SER A 182 15.07 -12.69 16.40
CA SER A 182 13.75 -13.23 16.03
C SER A 182 13.29 -12.67 14.69
N HIS A 183 12.55 -13.46 13.93
CA HIS A 183 11.83 -13.06 12.73
C HIS A 183 10.37 -13.52 12.83
N GLN A 184 9.47 -12.84 12.15
CA GLN A 184 8.04 -13.16 12.02
C GLN A 184 7.71 -13.31 10.54
#